data_849d4cb490c268f08282492fd0557d4d
#
_entry.id   849d4cb490c268f08282492fd0557d4d
#
_cell.length_a   1.000
_cell.length_b   1.000
_cell.length_c   1.000
_cell.angle_alpha   90.00
_cell.angle_beta   90.00
_cell.angle_gamma   90.00
#
_symmetry.space_group_name_H-M   'P 1'
#
loop_
_entity.id
_entity.type
_entity.pdbx_description
1 polymer ?
#
loop_
_entity_poly.entity_id
_entity_poly.type
_entity_poly.pdbx_seq_one_letter_code
_entity_poly.pdbx_strand_id
1 'polypeptide(L)'
;MPSLQPGMPGAKEAYGISIIHDDLWFAIPPKAKVRYGIQEDDIVVLVTGHRGEGGFGLIKKDTALKTVFARFVDKIEGIEHVYWYDRKAYALTHVDNGKVQLTPELLQAFYLEPGSHLLAVKSTTVTISFTPVEIWKQKLAKHGFFEAIENMSKLEEF
;
A
#
# COMPACT_ATOMS: atom_id res chain seq x y z
N MET A 1 7.62 -15.83 8.39
CA MET A 1 7.88 -14.69 7.49
C MET A 1 7.65 -15.12 6.04
N PRO A 2 6.80 -14.43 5.33
CA PRO A 2 6.57 -14.79 3.94
C PRO A 2 7.78 -14.49 3.07
N SER A 3 8.05 -15.39 2.13
CA SER A 3 9.00 -15.16 1.06
C SER A 3 8.39 -14.17 0.05
N LEU A 4 9.24 -13.40 -0.64
CA LEU A 4 8.79 -12.54 -1.74
C LEU A 4 8.80 -13.27 -3.09
N GLN A 5 9.06 -14.57 -3.10
CA GLN A 5 9.08 -15.38 -4.32
C GLN A 5 7.68 -15.94 -4.60
N PRO A 6 7.06 -15.61 -5.75
CA PRO A 6 5.75 -16.15 -6.09
C PRO A 6 5.76 -17.68 -6.17
N GLY A 7 4.65 -18.32 -5.76
CA GLY A 7 4.48 -19.76 -5.86
C GLY A 7 5.06 -20.57 -4.72
N MET A 8 5.81 -19.98 -3.80
CA MET A 8 6.33 -20.67 -2.62
C MET A 8 5.29 -20.70 -1.51
N PRO A 9 5.20 -21.76 -0.69
CA PRO A 9 4.31 -21.76 0.47
C PRO A 9 4.58 -20.58 1.39
N GLY A 10 3.55 -19.81 1.74
CA GLY A 10 3.68 -18.62 2.56
C GLY A 10 4.27 -17.41 1.84
N ALA A 11 4.50 -17.50 0.53
CA ALA A 11 5.02 -16.39 -0.25
C ALA A 11 3.95 -15.32 -0.46
N LYS A 12 4.38 -14.04 -0.46
CA LYS A 12 3.55 -12.92 -0.88
C LYS A 12 3.99 -12.44 -2.25
N GLU A 13 3.01 -12.10 -3.08
CA GLU A 13 3.31 -11.50 -4.38
C GLU A 13 3.81 -10.07 -4.16
N ALA A 14 5.00 -9.77 -4.68
CA ALA A 14 5.56 -8.43 -4.74
C ALA A 14 5.34 -7.88 -6.15
N TYR A 15 4.75 -6.69 -6.25
CA TYR A 15 4.37 -6.10 -7.52
C TYR A 15 5.36 -5.05 -8.02
N GLY A 16 6.16 -4.50 -7.14
CA GLY A 16 7.12 -3.47 -7.46
C GLY A 16 7.33 -2.51 -6.30
N ILE A 17 8.14 -1.50 -6.54
CA ILE A 17 8.43 -0.46 -5.56
C ILE A 17 7.81 0.84 -6.05
N SER A 18 6.96 1.45 -5.24
CA SER A 18 6.35 2.74 -5.52
C SER A 18 7.08 3.82 -4.75
N ILE A 19 7.49 4.87 -5.45
CA ILE A 19 8.20 5.99 -4.85
C ILE A 19 7.21 7.13 -4.67
N ILE A 20 7.20 7.74 -3.48
CA ILE A 20 6.42 8.95 -3.26
C ILE A 20 7.22 10.11 -3.86
N HIS A 21 6.71 10.70 -4.93
CA HIS A 21 7.36 11.81 -5.62
C HIS A 21 7.13 13.13 -4.87
N ASP A 22 7.90 14.16 -5.22
CA ASP A 22 7.85 15.46 -4.53
C ASP A 22 6.47 16.13 -4.58
N ASP A 23 5.70 15.83 -5.61
CA ASP A 23 4.32 16.32 -5.76
C ASP A 23 3.29 15.47 -4.99
N LEU A 24 3.76 14.51 -4.18
CA LEU A 24 2.97 13.61 -3.32
C LEU A 24 2.17 12.55 -4.08
N TRP A 25 2.47 12.33 -5.35
CA TRP A 25 1.90 11.24 -6.12
C TRP A 25 2.76 9.98 -5.99
N PHE A 26 2.11 8.83 -6.04
CA PHE A 26 2.79 7.56 -6.23
C PHE A 26 2.03 6.74 -7.27
N ALA A 27 2.72 5.90 -8.00
CA ALA A 27 2.10 5.02 -9.00
C ALA A 27 1.76 3.67 -8.37
N ILE A 28 0.59 3.14 -8.71
CA ILE A 28 0.26 1.76 -8.38
C ILE A 28 0.98 0.88 -9.41
N PRO A 29 1.82 -0.10 -8.98
CA PRO A 29 2.48 -0.96 -9.95
C PRO A 29 1.49 -1.61 -10.92
N PRO A 30 1.80 -1.64 -12.22
CA PRO A 30 0.85 -2.15 -13.21
C PRO A 30 0.35 -3.56 -12.94
N LYS A 31 1.22 -4.44 -12.43
CA LYS A 31 0.82 -5.81 -12.05
C LYS A 31 -0.22 -5.82 -10.95
N ALA A 32 -0.10 -4.91 -9.98
CA ALA A 32 -1.07 -4.79 -8.90
C ALA A 32 -2.41 -4.28 -9.42
N LYS A 33 -2.41 -3.31 -10.33
CA LYS A 33 -3.64 -2.81 -10.93
C LYS A 33 -4.41 -3.94 -11.63
N VAL A 34 -3.73 -4.76 -12.40
CA VAL A 34 -4.35 -5.89 -13.08
C VAL A 34 -4.87 -6.91 -12.07
N ARG A 35 -4.06 -7.27 -11.10
CA ARG A 35 -4.40 -8.29 -10.10
C ARG A 35 -5.65 -7.94 -9.28
N TYR A 36 -5.82 -6.66 -8.95
CA TYR A 36 -6.92 -6.18 -8.11
C TYR A 36 -8.03 -5.48 -8.91
N GLY A 37 -7.92 -5.46 -10.24
CA GLY A 37 -8.95 -4.86 -11.09
C GLY A 37 -9.12 -3.36 -10.90
N ILE A 38 -8.04 -2.66 -10.57
CA ILE A 38 -8.06 -1.21 -10.36
C ILE A 38 -8.02 -0.50 -11.71
N GLN A 39 -9.00 0.34 -11.96
CA GLN A 39 -9.16 1.06 -13.22
C GLN A 39 -9.04 2.56 -13.02
N GLU A 40 -8.93 3.28 -14.14
CA GLU A 40 -8.90 4.74 -14.14
C GLU A 40 -10.15 5.30 -13.48
N ASP A 41 -9.99 6.35 -12.72
CA ASP A 41 -11.07 7.03 -11.96
C ASP A 41 -11.70 6.19 -10.84
N ASP A 42 -11.18 4.99 -10.56
CA ASP A 42 -11.65 4.22 -9.42
C ASP A 42 -11.34 4.98 -8.12
N ILE A 43 -12.26 4.85 -7.17
CA ILE A 43 -12.03 5.35 -5.82
C ILE A 43 -11.44 4.21 -4.99
N VAL A 44 -10.38 4.51 -4.27
CA VAL A 44 -9.70 3.57 -3.39
C VAL A 44 -9.69 4.08 -1.96
N VAL A 45 -9.64 3.15 -1.03
CA VAL A 45 -9.53 3.42 0.40
C VAL A 45 -8.08 3.21 0.82
N LEU A 46 -7.50 4.17 1.49
CA LEU A 46 -6.19 4.05 2.11
C LEU A 46 -6.38 3.90 3.62
N VAL A 47 -5.68 2.95 4.22
CA VAL A 47 -5.75 2.72 5.66
C VAL A 47 -4.35 2.55 6.23
N THR A 48 -4.12 3.09 7.43
CA THR A 48 -2.84 2.98 8.13
C THR A 48 -2.34 1.54 8.14
N GLY A 49 -1.07 1.38 7.83
CA GLY A 49 -0.41 0.08 7.86
C GLY A 49 -0.25 -0.48 9.26
N HIS A 50 0.36 -1.65 9.34
CA HIS A 50 0.40 -2.44 10.55
C HIS A 50 1.33 -1.84 11.63
N ARG A 51 0.77 -1.60 12.82
CA ARG A 51 1.48 -1.34 14.10
C ARG A 51 2.66 -0.35 14.04
N GLY A 52 2.48 0.82 13.45
CA GLY A 52 3.53 1.85 13.47
C GLY A 52 4.74 1.56 12.59
N GLU A 53 4.68 0.57 11.74
CA GLU A 53 5.74 0.27 10.77
C GLU A 53 5.79 1.29 9.63
N GLY A 54 4.76 2.11 9.51
CA GLY A 54 4.62 3.03 8.39
C GLY A 54 3.96 2.37 7.18
N GLY A 55 3.58 3.20 6.22
CA GLY A 55 2.90 2.73 5.03
C GLY A 55 1.39 2.62 5.21
N PHE A 56 0.74 1.99 4.25
CA PHE A 56 -0.71 1.91 4.22
C PHE A 56 -1.17 0.70 3.42
N GLY A 57 -2.43 0.32 3.64
CA GLY A 57 -3.14 -0.62 2.78
C GLY A 57 -4.00 0.14 1.79
N LEU A 58 -4.15 -0.39 0.59
CA LEU A 58 -4.99 0.16 -0.46
C LEU A 58 -6.02 -0.87 -0.87
N ILE A 59 -7.29 -0.47 -0.85
CA ILE A 59 -8.42 -1.34 -1.19
C ILE A 59 -9.33 -0.58 -2.12
N LYS A 60 -9.77 -1.21 -3.21
CA LYS A 60 -10.79 -0.63 -4.08
C LYS A 60 -12.06 -0.38 -3.26
N LYS A 61 -12.65 0.83 -3.36
CA LYS A 61 -13.79 1.21 -2.52
C LYS A 61 -14.94 0.20 -2.60
N ASP A 62 -15.33 -0.19 -3.82
CA ASP A 62 -16.45 -1.13 -4.01
C ASP A 62 -16.18 -2.46 -3.31
N THR A 63 -14.93 -2.91 -3.30
CA THR A 63 -14.53 -4.13 -2.60
C THR A 63 -14.55 -3.91 -1.09
N ALA A 64 -14.06 -2.78 -0.62
CA ALA A 64 -14.03 -2.45 0.81
C ALA A 64 -15.43 -2.43 1.41
N LEU A 65 -16.44 -1.94 0.65
CA LEU A 65 -17.82 -1.92 1.10
C LEU A 65 -18.43 -3.31 1.31
N LYS A 66 -17.80 -4.34 0.77
CA LYS A 66 -18.22 -5.74 0.96
C LYS A 66 -17.46 -6.43 2.10
N THR A 67 -16.66 -5.70 2.85
CA THR A 67 -15.82 -6.21 3.93
C THR A 67 -16.16 -5.52 5.25
N VAL A 68 -15.45 -5.90 6.31
CA VAL A 68 -15.56 -5.23 7.62
C VAL A 68 -15.18 -3.75 7.58
N PHE A 69 -14.48 -3.31 6.54
CA PHE A 69 -14.11 -1.91 6.38
C PHE A 69 -15.28 -1.01 5.99
N ALA A 70 -16.42 -1.57 5.57
CA ALA A 70 -17.59 -0.79 5.14
C ALA A 70 -17.99 0.27 6.16
N ARG A 71 -17.99 -0.10 7.44
CA ARG A 71 -18.38 0.81 8.53
C ARG A 71 -17.45 2.01 8.67
N PHE A 72 -16.16 1.85 8.31
CA PHE A 72 -15.19 2.94 8.36
C PHE A 72 -15.29 3.80 7.10
N VAL A 73 -15.48 3.18 5.95
CA VAL A 73 -15.65 3.89 4.68
C VAL A 73 -16.83 4.84 4.74
N ASP A 74 -17.94 4.40 5.34
CA ASP A 74 -19.14 5.22 5.48
C ASP A 74 -18.94 6.45 6.37
N LYS A 75 -17.89 6.45 7.21
CA LYS A 75 -17.56 7.58 8.08
C LYS A 75 -16.67 8.61 7.42
N ILE A 76 -16.07 8.30 6.27
CA ILE A 76 -15.21 9.23 5.54
C ILE A 76 -16.11 10.22 4.79
N GLU A 77 -15.97 11.52 5.08
CA GLU A 77 -16.85 12.55 4.55
C GLU A 77 -16.72 12.76 3.03
N GLY A 78 -15.59 12.41 2.45
CA GLY A 78 -15.34 12.56 1.02
C GLY A 78 -13.88 12.37 0.67
N ILE A 79 -13.56 12.59 -0.61
CA ILE A 79 -12.18 12.50 -1.09
C ILE A 79 -11.33 13.55 -0.38
N GLU A 80 -10.13 13.14 0.02
CA GLU A 80 -9.15 13.94 0.77
C GLU A 80 -9.50 14.17 2.24
N HIS A 81 -10.68 13.76 2.69
CA HIS A 81 -11.00 13.76 4.12
C HIS A 81 -10.43 12.52 4.79
N VAL A 82 -10.02 12.68 6.05
CA VAL A 82 -9.44 11.59 6.83
C VAL A 82 -10.34 11.28 8.00
N TYR A 83 -10.68 10.00 8.18
CA TYR A 83 -11.41 9.52 9.33
C TYR A 83 -10.45 8.74 10.23
N TRP A 84 -10.38 9.13 11.49
CA TRP A 84 -9.52 8.47 12.48
C TRP A 84 -10.34 7.56 13.38
N TYR A 85 -9.90 6.32 13.52
CA TYR A 85 -10.49 5.36 14.44
C TYR A 85 -9.40 4.45 14.98
N ASP A 86 -9.31 4.36 16.31
CA ASP A 86 -8.36 3.49 17.01
C ASP A 86 -6.92 3.65 16.48
N ARG A 87 -6.48 4.91 16.36
CA ARG A 87 -5.15 5.31 15.88
C ARG A 87 -4.87 4.99 14.43
N LYS A 88 -5.88 4.58 13.68
CA LYS A 88 -5.76 4.35 12.25
C LYS A 88 -6.47 5.44 11.47
N ALA A 89 -5.83 5.88 10.39
CA ALA A 89 -6.41 6.84 9.47
C ALA A 89 -7.02 6.09 8.28
N TYR A 90 -8.20 6.52 7.89
CA TYR A 90 -8.93 6.00 6.72
C TYR A 90 -9.22 7.18 5.80
N ALA A 91 -8.88 7.04 4.52
CA ALA A 91 -9.10 8.10 3.55
C ALA A 91 -9.58 7.53 2.22
N LEU A 92 -10.32 8.36 1.48
CA LEU A 92 -10.71 8.05 0.10
C LEU A 92 -9.88 8.91 -0.84
N THR A 93 -9.43 8.30 -1.92
CA THR A 93 -8.78 9.03 -3.00
C THR A 93 -9.13 8.34 -4.32
N HIS A 94 -8.82 8.98 -5.43
CA HIS A 94 -9.11 8.37 -6.72
C HIS A 94 -7.83 8.11 -7.51
N VAL A 95 -7.93 7.18 -8.45
CA VAL A 95 -6.83 6.81 -9.33
C VAL A 95 -6.86 7.70 -10.56
N ASP A 96 -5.75 8.36 -10.85
CA ASP A 96 -5.59 9.24 -12.00
C ASP A 96 -4.31 8.85 -12.73
N ASN A 97 -4.42 8.40 -13.98
CA ASN A 97 -3.29 7.91 -14.77
C ASN A 97 -2.49 6.80 -14.06
N GLY A 98 -3.20 5.92 -13.36
CA GLY A 98 -2.57 4.83 -12.61
C GLY A 98 -1.85 5.30 -11.35
N LYS A 99 -2.04 6.54 -10.94
CA LYS A 99 -1.37 7.16 -9.79
C LYS A 99 -2.40 7.61 -8.76
N VAL A 100 -1.92 7.78 -7.54
CA VAL A 100 -2.71 8.25 -6.41
C VAL A 100 -1.96 9.41 -5.75
N GLN A 101 -2.69 10.47 -5.42
CA GLN A 101 -2.11 11.60 -4.70
C GLN A 101 -2.35 11.46 -3.20
N LEU A 102 -1.30 11.66 -2.42
CA LEU A 102 -1.38 11.78 -0.98
C LEU A 102 -1.46 13.24 -0.58
N THR A 103 -1.88 13.49 0.65
CA THR A 103 -1.87 14.82 1.26
C THR A 103 -0.79 14.86 2.34
N PRO A 104 -0.34 16.04 2.77
CA PRO A 104 0.60 16.13 3.90
C PRO A 104 0.07 15.44 5.16
N GLU A 105 -1.23 15.51 5.42
CA GLU A 105 -1.85 14.83 6.56
C GLU A 105 -1.73 13.31 6.44
N LEU A 106 -1.94 12.75 5.24
CA LEU A 106 -1.80 11.32 5.00
C LEU A 106 -0.35 10.87 5.11
N LEU A 107 0.59 11.65 4.60
CA LEU A 107 2.02 11.35 4.78
C LEU A 107 2.35 11.21 6.26
N GLN A 108 1.90 12.17 7.07
CA GLN A 108 2.13 12.14 8.50
C GLN A 108 1.44 10.92 9.15
N ALA A 109 0.20 10.66 8.77
CA ALA A 109 -0.56 9.52 9.31
C ALA A 109 0.11 8.18 9.01
N PHE A 110 0.75 8.06 7.86
CA PHE A 110 1.39 6.83 7.41
C PHE A 110 2.90 6.80 7.69
N TYR A 111 3.45 7.79 8.41
CA TYR A 111 4.89 7.93 8.71
C TYR A 111 5.75 7.92 7.45
N LEU A 112 5.33 8.66 6.44
CA LEU A 112 6.01 8.72 5.15
C LEU A 112 6.45 10.15 4.83
N GLU A 113 7.35 10.27 3.86
CA GLU A 113 7.84 11.54 3.34
C GLU A 113 8.07 11.43 1.83
N PRO A 114 8.18 12.56 1.11
CA PRO A 114 8.60 12.51 -0.29
C PRO A 114 9.94 11.78 -0.41
N GLY A 115 10.07 10.92 -1.41
CA GLY A 115 11.24 10.08 -1.58
C GLY A 115 11.13 8.71 -0.93
N SER A 116 10.12 8.47 -0.09
CA SER A 116 9.90 7.14 0.50
C SER A 116 9.71 6.09 -0.59
N HIS A 117 10.39 4.96 -0.44
CA HIS A 117 10.27 3.80 -1.31
C HIS A 117 9.39 2.77 -0.62
N LEU A 118 8.29 2.41 -1.26
CA LEU A 118 7.29 1.51 -0.70
C LEU A 118 7.23 0.22 -1.50
N LEU A 119 7.38 -0.91 -0.83
CA LEU A 119 7.18 -2.20 -1.47
C LEU A 119 5.68 -2.49 -1.53
N ALA A 120 5.17 -2.65 -2.75
CA ALA A 120 3.78 -3.03 -2.99
C ALA A 120 3.68 -4.55 -3.02
N VAL A 121 2.99 -5.13 -2.06
CA VAL A 121 2.82 -6.58 -1.94
C VAL A 121 1.36 -6.95 -1.69
N LYS A 122 1.02 -8.18 -2.05
CA LYS A 122 -0.26 -8.75 -1.67
C LYS A 122 -0.32 -8.88 -0.15
N SER A 123 -1.29 -8.22 0.47
CA SER A 123 -1.58 -8.40 1.90
C SER A 123 -2.68 -9.43 2.09
N THR A 124 -3.81 -9.22 1.41
CA THR A 124 -4.93 -10.16 1.37
C THR A 124 -5.43 -10.25 -0.08
N THR A 125 -6.50 -11.02 -0.31
CA THR A 125 -7.11 -11.09 -1.65
C THR A 125 -7.69 -9.75 -2.11
N VAL A 126 -7.92 -8.80 -1.19
CA VAL A 126 -8.55 -7.52 -1.51
C VAL A 126 -7.66 -6.31 -1.20
N THR A 127 -6.56 -6.50 -0.48
CA THR A 127 -5.71 -5.40 0.00
C THR A 127 -4.30 -5.52 -0.54
N ILE A 128 -3.80 -4.40 -1.10
CA ILE A 128 -2.39 -4.23 -1.45
C ILE A 128 -1.74 -3.49 -0.28
N SER A 129 -0.61 -3.99 0.21
CA SER A 129 0.17 -3.32 1.25
C SER A 129 1.29 -2.51 0.60
N PHE A 130 1.42 -1.25 0.99
CA PHE A 130 2.53 -0.38 0.62
C PHE A 130 3.32 -0.08 1.88
N THR A 131 4.45 -0.76 2.04
CA THR A 131 5.27 -0.69 3.26
C THR A 131 6.67 -0.21 2.91
N PRO A 132 7.29 0.67 3.73
CA PRO A 132 8.65 1.12 3.47
C PRO A 132 9.60 -0.05 3.24
N VAL A 133 10.41 0.05 2.19
CA VAL A 133 11.37 -1.00 1.82
C VAL A 133 12.29 -1.35 2.97
N GLU A 134 12.73 -0.34 3.75
CA GLU A 134 13.61 -0.57 4.90
C GLU A 134 12.99 -1.48 5.96
N ILE A 135 11.67 -1.37 6.18
CA ILE A 135 10.98 -2.25 7.13
C ILE A 135 11.01 -3.70 6.64
N TRP A 136 10.80 -3.91 5.35
CA TRP A 136 10.89 -5.25 4.76
C TRP A 136 12.30 -5.82 4.84
N LYS A 137 13.33 -4.99 4.56
CA LYS A 137 14.73 -5.41 4.67
C LYS A 137 15.06 -5.84 6.10
N GLN A 138 14.61 -5.08 7.10
CA GLN A 138 14.81 -5.43 8.50
C GLN A 138 14.14 -6.75 8.86
N LYS A 139 12.90 -6.95 8.45
CA LYS A 139 12.16 -8.19 8.72
C LYS A 139 12.81 -9.39 8.06
N LEU A 140 13.19 -9.26 6.80
CA LEU A 140 13.81 -10.35 6.05
C LEU A 140 15.18 -10.69 6.62
N ALA A 141 15.99 -9.70 6.97
CA ALA A 141 17.32 -9.91 7.57
C ALA A 141 17.20 -10.61 8.93
N LYS A 142 16.20 -10.20 9.74
CA LYS A 142 15.97 -10.80 11.06
C LYS A 142 15.70 -12.31 10.98
N HIS A 143 15.07 -12.76 9.90
CA HIS A 143 14.76 -14.16 9.69
C HIS A 143 15.74 -14.88 8.74
N GLY A 144 16.83 -14.22 8.34
CA GLY A 144 17.85 -14.82 7.49
C GLY A 144 17.48 -14.94 6.01
N PHE A 145 16.45 -14.23 5.54
CA PHE A 145 16.01 -14.30 4.14
C PHE A 145 16.78 -13.33 3.24
N PHE A 146 18.11 -13.48 3.16
CA PHE A 146 18.97 -12.55 2.41
C PHE A 146 18.74 -12.61 0.89
N GLU A 147 18.39 -13.76 0.35
CA GLU A 147 18.08 -13.90 -1.06
C GLU A 147 16.83 -13.06 -1.43
N ALA A 148 15.83 -13.02 -0.56
CA ALA A 148 14.64 -12.20 -0.76
C ALA A 148 14.98 -10.71 -0.77
N ILE A 149 15.95 -10.28 0.05
CA ILE A 149 16.42 -8.89 0.05
C ILE A 149 17.06 -8.55 -1.30
N GLU A 150 17.92 -9.44 -1.84
CA GLU A 150 18.52 -9.24 -3.16
C GLU A 150 17.45 -9.17 -4.25
N ASN A 151 16.47 -10.07 -4.20
CA ASN A 151 15.38 -10.10 -5.17
C ASN A 151 14.54 -8.82 -5.12
N MET A 152 14.37 -8.25 -3.93
CA MET A 152 13.65 -6.98 -3.77
C MET A 152 14.35 -5.84 -4.50
N SER A 153 15.68 -5.82 -4.48
CA SER A 153 16.46 -4.78 -5.17
C SER A 153 16.33 -4.83 -6.70
N LYS A 154 15.83 -5.94 -7.24
CA LYS A 154 15.63 -6.14 -8.68
C LYS A 154 14.21 -5.79 -9.15
N LEU A 155 13.32 -5.42 -8.23
CA LEU A 155 11.96 -5.03 -8.58
C LEU A 155 11.95 -3.69 -9.29
N GLU A 156 10.99 -3.52 -10.22
CA GLU A 156 10.82 -2.25 -10.90
C GLU A 156 10.35 -1.17 -9.91
N GLU A 157 10.85 0.04 -10.13
CA GLU A 157 10.48 1.22 -9.37
C GLU A 157 9.52 2.10 -10.18
N PHE A 158 8.51 2.65 -9.51
CA PHE A 158 7.49 3.47 -10.16
C PHE A 158 7.33 4.85 -9.54
#